data_22716287ba30fa7314c100222e7fca3a
#
_entry.id   22716287ba30fa7314c100222e7fca3a
#
_cell.length_a   1.000
_cell.length_b   1.000
_cell.length_c   1.000
_cell.angle_alpha   90.00
_cell.angle_beta   90.00
_cell.angle_gamma   90.00
#
_symmetry.space_group_name_H-M   'P 1'
#
loop_
_entity.id
_entity.type
_entity.pdbx_description
1 polymer ?
#
loop_
_entity_poly.entity_id
_entity_poly.type
_entity_poly.pdbx_seq_one_letter_code
_entity_poly.pdbx_strand_id
1 'polypeptide(L)'
;MPMSEANDRALEKKLNWLRAAVLGANDGIVSVAGMVMGVAGAGADRPTVLLAGIAALVAGSISMGGGEYVSVSAQRDTEISYGRTAEEVNAHPWGAAWSSFVAFAAGAVLPLIAITGPWEAYRELATVLAVVVALSITGWWAAWAGKSSPAKSIIRNVIISLLTMGISYAIGTLLGVTVL
;
A
#
# COMPACT_ATOMS: atom_id res chain seq x y z
N MET A 1 -17.24 35.33 1.80
CA MET A 1 -15.82 34.88 1.95
C MET A 1 -15.61 33.77 2.97
N PRO A 2 -16.22 33.72 4.15
CA PRO A 2 -15.95 32.62 5.11
C PRO A 2 -16.30 31.21 4.61
N MET A 3 -17.29 31.07 3.71
CA MET A 3 -17.70 29.77 3.16
C MET A 3 -16.68 29.16 2.17
N SER A 4 -15.86 29.94 1.50
CA SER A 4 -14.84 29.43 0.56
C SER A 4 -13.67 28.83 1.32
N GLU A 5 -13.18 29.45 2.37
CA GLU A 5 -12.06 28.95 3.18
C GLU A 5 -12.40 27.66 3.94
N ALA A 6 -13.65 27.53 4.44
CA ALA A 6 -14.11 26.30 5.07
C ALA A 6 -14.20 25.13 4.08
N ASN A 7 -14.65 25.40 2.85
CA ASN A 7 -14.68 24.40 1.78
C ASN A 7 -13.29 23.99 1.33
N ASP A 8 -12.36 24.93 1.23
CA ASP A 8 -10.97 24.64 0.83
C ASP A 8 -10.27 23.77 1.88
N ARG A 9 -10.44 24.07 3.17
CA ARG A 9 -9.92 23.23 4.27
C ARG A 9 -10.54 21.83 4.30
N ALA A 10 -11.84 21.70 4.07
CA ALA A 10 -12.50 20.40 3.99
C ALA A 10 -12.00 19.58 2.79
N LEU A 11 -11.74 20.23 1.67
CA LEU A 11 -11.16 19.59 0.49
C LEU A 11 -9.72 19.13 0.73
N GLU A 12 -8.86 19.95 1.32
CA GLU A 12 -7.48 19.59 1.66
C GLU A 12 -7.44 18.40 2.61
N LYS A 13 -8.26 18.38 3.66
CA LYS A 13 -8.38 17.26 4.59
C LYS A 13 -8.80 15.97 3.87
N LYS A 14 -9.79 16.06 2.97
CA LYS A 14 -10.25 14.93 2.17
C LYS A 14 -9.17 14.41 1.23
N LEU A 15 -8.42 15.29 0.58
CA LEU A 15 -7.33 14.92 -0.32
C LEU A 15 -6.16 14.25 0.43
N ASN A 16 -5.79 14.75 1.59
CA ASN A 16 -4.75 14.15 2.43
C ASN A 16 -5.15 12.75 2.92
N TRP A 17 -6.37 12.58 3.40
CA TRP A 17 -6.88 11.27 3.80
C TRP A 17 -6.92 10.28 2.62
N LEU A 18 -7.42 10.73 1.46
CA LEU A 18 -7.47 9.92 0.25
C LEU A 18 -6.08 9.50 -0.22
N ARG A 19 -5.10 10.42 -0.19
CA ARG A 19 -3.70 10.13 -0.52
C ARG A 19 -3.14 9.05 0.38
N ALA A 20 -3.33 9.17 1.70
CA ALA A 20 -2.86 8.19 2.67
C ALA A 20 -3.52 6.81 2.47
N ALA A 21 -4.83 6.78 2.19
CA ALA A 21 -5.55 5.55 1.92
C ALA A 21 -5.09 4.87 0.62
N VAL A 22 -4.95 5.62 -0.47
CA VAL A 22 -4.50 5.07 -1.76
C VAL A 22 -3.07 4.56 -1.68
N LEU A 23 -2.18 5.32 -1.03
CA LEU A 23 -0.79 4.93 -0.83
C LEU A 23 -0.71 3.66 0.02
N GLY A 24 -1.42 3.62 1.16
CA GLY A 24 -1.47 2.45 2.03
C GLY A 24 -1.99 1.20 1.31
N ALA A 25 -3.11 1.31 0.59
CA ALA A 25 -3.68 0.17 -0.14
C ALA A 25 -2.74 -0.36 -1.23
N ASN A 26 -2.17 0.53 -2.06
CA ASN A 26 -1.22 0.13 -3.09
C ASN A 26 0.03 -0.54 -2.49
N ASP A 27 0.58 0.04 -1.43
CA ASP A 27 1.78 -0.50 -0.79
C ASP A 27 1.49 -1.84 -0.11
N GLY A 28 0.34 -1.99 0.55
CA GLY A 28 -0.09 -3.27 1.13
C GLY A 28 -0.19 -4.38 0.08
N ILE A 29 -0.80 -4.09 -1.09
CA ILE A 29 -0.89 -5.04 -2.20
C ILE A 29 0.51 -5.41 -2.72
N VAL A 30 1.32 -4.41 -3.06
CA VAL A 30 2.61 -4.61 -3.75
C VAL A 30 3.66 -5.24 -2.82
N SER A 31 3.79 -4.71 -1.59
CA SER A 31 4.83 -5.14 -0.64
C SER A 31 4.59 -6.57 -0.15
N VAL A 32 3.34 -6.90 0.20
CA VAL A 32 3.01 -8.25 0.66
C VAL A 32 3.06 -9.25 -0.51
N ALA A 33 2.59 -8.87 -1.71
CA ALA A 33 2.75 -9.70 -2.90
C ALA A 33 4.23 -9.99 -3.21
N GLY A 34 5.09 -8.99 -3.17
CA GLY A 34 6.53 -9.15 -3.34
C GLY A 34 7.14 -10.10 -2.31
N MET A 35 6.78 -9.94 -1.03
CA MET A 35 7.26 -10.80 0.05
C MET A 35 6.84 -12.26 -0.16
N VAL A 36 5.56 -12.53 -0.37
CA VAL A 36 5.07 -13.91 -0.52
C VAL A 36 5.56 -14.57 -1.81
N MET A 37 5.72 -13.81 -2.89
CA MET A 37 6.34 -14.30 -4.13
C MET A 37 7.81 -14.65 -3.95
N GLY A 38 8.56 -13.82 -3.20
CA GLY A 38 9.96 -14.11 -2.89
C GLY A 38 10.12 -15.40 -2.08
N VAL A 39 9.33 -15.56 -1.03
CA VAL A 39 9.35 -16.76 -0.18
C VAL A 39 8.88 -18.00 -0.95
N ALA A 40 7.85 -17.86 -1.78
CA ALA A 40 7.38 -18.95 -2.65
C ALA A 40 8.44 -19.34 -3.70
N GLY A 41 9.14 -18.36 -4.28
CA GLY A 41 10.24 -18.57 -5.22
C GLY A 41 11.42 -19.35 -4.62
N ALA A 42 11.64 -19.23 -3.31
CA ALA A 42 12.62 -20.03 -2.57
C ALA A 42 12.18 -21.48 -2.34
N GLY A 43 11.01 -21.90 -2.82
CA GLY A 43 10.51 -23.25 -2.66
C GLY A 43 9.83 -23.51 -1.31
N ALA A 44 9.52 -22.47 -0.55
CA ALA A 44 8.88 -22.60 0.75
C ALA A 44 7.47 -23.21 0.66
N ASP A 45 7.11 -23.95 1.67
CA ASP A 45 5.79 -24.55 1.83
C ASP A 45 4.72 -23.48 2.16
N ARG A 46 3.46 -23.87 2.02
CA ARG A 46 2.32 -22.97 2.24
C ARG A 46 2.28 -22.35 3.64
N PRO A 47 2.50 -23.08 4.75
CA PRO A 47 2.58 -22.49 6.09
C PRO A 47 3.65 -21.42 6.22
N THR A 48 4.84 -21.65 5.68
CA THR A 48 5.95 -20.69 5.70
C THR A 48 5.63 -19.42 4.91
N VAL A 49 5.05 -19.57 3.71
CA VAL A 49 4.60 -18.42 2.89
C VAL A 49 3.52 -17.62 3.63
N LEU A 50 2.54 -18.31 4.26
CA LEU A 50 1.49 -17.66 5.04
C LEU A 50 2.06 -16.88 6.22
N LEU A 51 2.97 -17.51 6.99
CA LEU A 51 3.62 -16.87 8.14
C LEU A 51 4.38 -15.61 7.73
N ALA A 52 5.20 -15.71 6.68
CA ALA A 52 5.95 -14.57 6.15
C ALA A 52 5.02 -13.43 5.69
N GLY A 53 3.95 -13.78 5.01
CA GLY A 53 2.97 -12.81 4.54
C GLY A 53 2.18 -12.14 5.67
N ILE A 54 1.78 -12.86 6.71
CA ILE A 54 1.15 -12.29 7.92
C ILE A 54 2.13 -11.36 8.64
N ALA A 55 3.39 -11.77 8.79
CA ALA A 55 4.42 -10.94 9.40
C ALA A 55 4.63 -9.64 8.60
N ALA A 56 4.68 -9.73 7.27
CA ALA A 56 4.79 -8.57 6.39
C ALA A 56 3.54 -7.65 6.48
N LEU A 57 2.33 -8.22 6.55
CA LEU A 57 1.10 -7.46 6.73
C LEU A 57 1.14 -6.68 8.05
N VAL A 58 1.46 -7.34 9.17
CA VAL A 58 1.45 -6.69 10.49
C VAL A 58 2.54 -5.62 10.56
N ALA A 59 3.78 -5.97 10.22
CA ALA A 59 4.90 -5.02 10.27
C ALA A 59 4.70 -3.86 9.30
N GLY A 60 4.24 -4.13 8.08
CA GLY A 60 3.97 -3.13 7.05
C GLY A 60 2.84 -2.17 7.46
N SER A 61 1.74 -2.69 8.01
CA SER A 61 0.63 -1.84 8.48
C SER A 61 1.07 -0.89 9.59
N ILE A 62 1.83 -1.39 10.58
CA ILE A 62 2.37 -0.58 11.67
C ILE A 62 3.36 0.47 11.13
N SER A 63 4.27 0.05 10.27
CA SER A 63 5.28 0.94 9.66
C SER A 63 4.62 2.03 8.83
N MET A 64 3.62 1.68 8.02
CA MET A 64 2.92 2.60 7.14
C MET A 64 2.10 3.62 7.95
N GLY A 65 1.34 3.17 8.94
CA GLY A 65 0.59 4.05 9.84
C GLY A 65 1.51 4.94 10.69
N GLY A 66 2.59 4.37 11.23
CA GLY A 66 3.59 5.11 12.00
C GLY A 66 4.34 6.14 11.15
N GLY A 67 4.71 5.78 9.93
CA GLY A 67 5.35 6.69 8.97
C GLY A 67 4.47 7.89 8.61
N GLU A 68 3.18 7.66 8.35
CA GLU A 68 2.21 8.74 8.10
C GLU A 68 2.04 9.63 9.34
N TYR A 69 1.96 9.04 10.54
CA TYR A 69 1.89 9.83 11.77
C TYR A 69 3.08 10.78 11.91
N VAL A 70 4.30 10.25 11.76
CA VAL A 70 5.54 11.03 11.89
C VAL A 70 5.63 12.11 10.81
N SER A 71 5.33 11.76 9.55
CA SER A 71 5.40 12.69 8.42
C SER A 71 4.41 13.85 8.57
N VAL A 72 3.15 13.56 8.92
CA VAL A 72 2.11 14.58 9.09
C VAL A 72 2.34 15.40 10.36
N SER A 73 2.91 14.81 11.42
CA SER A 73 3.34 15.56 12.61
C SER A 73 4.46 16.56 12.28
N ALA A 74 5.48 16.11 11.56
CA ALA A 74 6.58 16.99 11.13
C ALA A 74 6.10 18.12 10.20
N GLN A 75 5.14 17.82 9.30
CA GLN A 75 4.50 18.86 8.49
C GLN A 75 3.79 19.89 9.38
N ARG A 76 3.00 19.44 10.35
CA ARG A 76 2.30 20.31 11.29
C ARG A 76 3.24 21.21 12.07
N ASP A 77 4.30 20.65 12.63
CA ASP A 77 5.31 21.39 13.38
C ASP A 77 6.01 22.44 12.51
N THR A 78 6.29 22.08 11.26
CA THR A 78 6.87 23.01 10.28
C THR A 78 5.92 24.17 9.99
N GLU A 79 4.66 23.91 9.69
CA GLU A 79 3.67 24.96 9.40
C GLU A 79 3.51 25.94 10.58
N ILE A 80 3.52 25.43 11.81
CA ILE A 80 3.48 26.26 13.03
C ILE A 80 4.76 27.11 13.15
N SER A 81 5.94 26.55 12.86
CA SER A 81 7.19 27.28 12.92
C SER A 81 7.29 28.42 11.91
N TYR A 82 6.55 28.32 10.80
CA TYR A 82 6.41 29.39 9.79
C TYR A 82 5.30 30.40 10.12
N GLY A 83 4.75 30.37 11.34
CA GLY A 83 3.83 31.37 11.88
C GLY A 83 2.34 31.07 11.68
N ARG A 84 1.99 29.85 11.22
CA ARG A 84 0.58 29.41 11.24
C ARG A 84 0.15 29.09 12.67
N THR A 85 -1.08 29.44 13.02
CA THR A 85 -1.65 28.99 14.31
C THR A 85 -2.03 27.52 14.25
N ALA A 86 -2.09 26.84 15.39
CA ALA A 86 -2.48 25.43 15.48
C ALA A 86 -3.89 25.17 14.94
N GLU A 87 -4.75 26.18 14.90
CA GLU A 87 -6.12 26.13 14.38
C GLU A 87 -6.17 26.29 12.86
N GLU A 88 -5.17 26.94 12.25
CA GLU A 88 -5.05 27.10 10.81
C GLU A 88 -4.41 25.88 10.12
N VAL A 89 -3.72 25.03 10.90
CA VAL A 89 -3.05 23.84 10.37
C VAL A 89 -4.03 22.70 10.24
N ASN A 90 -4.28 22.27 8.99
CA ASN A 90 -5.20 21.16 8.69
C ASN A 90 -4.54 19.78 8.73
N ALA A 91 -3.34 19.65 9.26
CA ALA A 91 -2.64 18.39 9.40
C ALA A 91 -3.21 17.58 10.58
N HIS A 92 -3.74 16.40 10.29
CA HIS A 92 -4.32 15.48 11.27
C HIS A 92 -3.52 14.18 11.33
N PRO A 93 -2.42 14.09 12.13
CA PRO A 93 -1.52 12.94 12.13
C PRO A 93 -2.22 11.60 12.40
N TRP A 94 -3.08 11.52 13.40
CA TRP A 94 -3.80 10.29 13.73
C TRP A 94 -4.79 9.85 12.65
N GLY A 95 -5.45 10.81 11.98
CA GLY A 95 -6.36 10.50 10.88
C GLY A 95 -5.63 9.89 9.68
N ALA A 96 -4.47 10.45 9.32
CA ALA A 96 -3.61 9.93 8.25
C ALA A 96 -3.04 8.56 8.63
N ALA A 97 -2.54 8.40 9.85
CA ALA A 97 -2.00 7.16 10.37
C ALA A 97 -2.99 6.00 10.30
N TRP A 98 -4.19 6.17 10.83
CA TRP A 98 -5.23 5.14 10.80
C TRP A 98 -5.70 4.83 9.39
N SER A 99 -5.87 5.85 8.55
CA SER A 99 -6.24 5.66 7.14
C SER A 99 -5.22 4.78 6.41
N SER A 100 -3.95 5.10 6.57
CA SER A 100 -2.86 4.36 5.91
C SER A 100 -2.69 2.94 6.47
N PHE A 101 -2.74 2.79 7.80
CA PHE A 101 -2.68 1.49 8.48
C PHE A 101 -3.78 0.53 7.98
N VAL A 102 -5.04 0.97 8.03
CA VAL A 102 -6.19 0.14 7.64
C VAL A 102 -6.15 -0.15 6.13
N ALA A 103 -5.80 0.83 5.32
CA ALA A 103 -5.71 0.66 3.87
C ALA A 103 -4.60 -0.32 3.47
N PHE A 104 -3.42 -0.26 4.12
CA PHE A 104 -2.34 -1.23 3.93
C PHE A 104 -2.80 -2.64 4.30
N ALA A 105 -3.36 -2.81 5.50
CA ALA A 105 -3.85 -4.12 5.98
C ALA A 105 -4.89 -4.71 5.01
N ALA A 106 -5.85 -3.92 4.57
CA ALA A 106 -6.88 -4.35 3.63
C ALA A 106 -6.28 -4.76 2.27
N GLY A 107 -5.33 -3.97 1.75
CA GLY A 107 -4.63 -4.29 0.49
C GLY A 107 -3.82 -5.58 0.59
N ALA A 108 -3.13 -5.80 1.71
CA ALA A 108 -2.28 -6.95 1.96
C ALA A 108 -3.03 -8.29 2.08
N VAL A 109 -4.30 -8.26 2.48
CA VAL A 109 -5.12 -9.49 2.59
C VAL A 109 -5.27 -10.20 1.24
N LEU A 110 -5.39 -9.46 0.16
CA LEU A 110 -5.66 -10.03 -1.16
C LEU A 110 -4.52 -10.91 -1.69
N PRO A 111 -3.25 -10.48 -1.75
CA PRO A 111 -2.16 -11.36 -2.15
C PRO A 111 -1.96 -12.55 -1.19
N LEU A 112 -2.26 -12.41 0.10
CA LEU A 112 -2.25 -13.52 1.06
C LEU A 112 -3.26 -14.59 0.71
N ILE A 113 -4.51 -14.22 0.44
CA ILE A 113 -5.55 -15.16 0.01
C ILE A 113 -5.16 -15.82 -1.31
N ALA A 114 -4.62 -15.05 -2.25
CA ALA A 114 -4.26 -15.57 -3.56
C ALA A 114 -3.13 -16.59 -3.49
N ILE A 115 -2.05 -16.33 -2.74
CA ILE A 115 -0.89 -17.23 -2.65
C ILE A 115 -1.16 -18.48 -1.81
N THR A 116 -2.08 -18.40 -0.84
CA THR A 116 -2.41 -19.50 0.07
C THR A 116 -3.70 -20.23 -0.27
N GLY A 117 -4.33 -19.91 -1.39
CA GLY A 117 -5.56 -20.55 -1.87
C GLY A 117 -5.39 -22.03 -2.21
N PRO A 118 -6.51 -22.77 -2.51
CA PRO A 118 -6.50 -24.21 -2.75
C PRO A 118 -5.97 -24.63 -4.13
N TRP A 119 -5.30 -23.74 -4.84
CA TRP A 119 -4.72 -23.90 -6.19
C TRP A 119 -3.21 -23.99 -6.17
N GLU A 120 -2.65 -24.93 -5.42
CA GLU A 120 -1.21 -25.06 -5.18
C GLU A 120 -0.34 -24.99 -6.45
N ALA A 121 -0.75 -25.67 -7.52
CA ALA A 121 0.00 -25.68 -8.79
C ALA A 121 0.02 -24.32 -9.52
N TYR A 122 -0.86 -23.40 -9.17
CA TYR A 122 -1.03 -22.10 -9.84
C TYR A 122 -0.99 -20.91 -8.87
N ARG A 123 -0.52 -21.10 -7.64
CA ARG A 123 -0.56 -20.09 -6.57
C ARG A 123 0.15 -18.78 -6.96
N GLU A 124 1.29 -18.86 -7.63
CA GLU A 124 2.03 -17.69 -8.10
C GLU A 124 1.25 -16.96 -9.19
N LEU A 125 0.71 -17.68 -10.18
CA LEU A 125 -0.11 -17.10 -11.24
C LEU A 125 -1.39 -16.47 -10.68
N ALA A 126 -2.07 -17.16 -9.77
CA ALA A 126 -3.26 -16.63 -9.11
C ALA A 126 -2.97 -15.33 -8.35
N THR A 127 -1.81 -15.26 -7.69
CA THR A 127 -1.35 -14.05 -6.98
C THR A 127 -1.08 -12.90 -7.96
N VAL A 128 -0.37 -13.17 -9.06
CA VAL A 128 -0.12 -12.15 -10.09
C VAL A 128 -1.44 -11.60 -10.64
N LEU A 129 -2.37 -12.47 -11.02
CA LEU A 129 -3.66 -12.05 -11.58
C LEU A 129 -4.50 -11.26 -10.55
N ALA A 130 -4.58 -11.72 -9.31
CA ALA A 130 -5.29 -11.01 -8.25
C ALA A 130 -4.72 -9.63 -7.99
N VAL A 131 -3.40 -9.50 -7.95
CA VAL A 131 -2.70 -8.22 -7.74
C VAL A 131 -2.93 -7.28 -8.92
N VAL A 132 -2.84 -7.74 -10.17
CA VAL A 132 -3.11 -6.92 -11.35
C VAL A 132 -4.54 -6.38 -11.32
N VAL A 133 -5.52 -7.22 -10.99
CA VAL A 133 -6.93 -6.79 -10.86
C VAL A 133 -7.08 -5.76 -9.74
N ALA A 134 -6.53 -6.03 -8.55
CA ALA A 134 -6.63 -5.10 -7.42
C ALA A 134 -6.01 -3.73 -7.71
N LEU A 135 -4.80 -3.72 -8.31
CA LEU A 135 -4.13 -2.47 -8.67
C LEU A 135 -4.81 -1.75 -9.83
N SER A 136 -5.48 -2.46 -10.70
CA SER A 136 -6.32 -1.84 -11.73
C SER A 136 -7.53 -1.14 -11.10
N ILE A 137 -8.18 -1.76 -10.13
CA ILE A 137 -9.31 -1.18 -9.40
C ILE A 137 -8.85 0.04 -8.57
N THR A 138 -7.79 -0.10 -7.77
CA THR A 138 -7.28 1.00 -6.94
C THR A 138 -6.72 2.14 -7.79
N GLY A 139 -6.03 1.84 -8.88
CA GLY A 139 -5.53 2.84 -9.82
C GLY A 139 -6.63 3.58 -10.54
N TRP A 140 -7.70 2.90 -10.94
CA TRP A 140 -8.89 3.52 -11.52
C TRP A 140 -9.59 4.43 -10.50
N TRP A 141 -9.81 3.93 -9.29
CA TRP A 141 -10.46 4.70 -8.22
C TRP A 141 -9.66 5.94 -7.82
N ALA A 142 -8.34 5.81 -7.65
CA ALA A 142 -7.46 6.92 -7.36
C ALA A 142 -7.49 8.00 -8.45
N ALA A 143 -7.48 7.57 -9.72
CA ALA A 143 -7.56 8.47 -10.85
C ALA A 143 -8.91 9.18 -10.96
N TRP A 144 -10.00 8.47 -10.71
CA TRP A 144 -11.35 9.05 -10.65
C TRP A 144 -11.46 10.11 -9.54
N ALA A 145 -10.98 9.80 -8.34
CA ALA A 145 -11.00 10.71 -7.20
C ALA A 145 -10.08 11.94 -7.40
N GLY A 146 -8.93 11.75 -8.05
CA GLY A 146 -7.95 12.81 -8.36
C GLY A 146 -8.16 13.52 -9.69
N LYS A 147 -9.25 13.20 -10.44
CA LYS A 147 -9.55 13.74 -11.78
C LYS A 147 -8.37 13.61 -12.75
N SER A 148 -7.65 12.49 -12.68
CA SER A 148 -6.48 12.18 -13.51
C SER A 148 -6.78 11.04 -14.51
N SER A 149 -5.80 10.68 -15.37
CA SER A 149 -5.96 9.61 -16.35
C SER A 149 -5.93 8.22 -15.70
N PRO A 150 -7.03 7.44 -15.74
CA PRO A 150 -7.06 6.09 -15.19
C PRO A 150 -6.04 5.15 -15.83
N ALA A 151 -5.89 5.20 -17.16
CA ALA A 151 -4.95 4.33 -17.87
C ALA A 151 -3.51 4.53 -17.39
N LYS A 152 -3.06 5.79 -17.23
CA LYS A 152 -1.70 6.08 -16.73
C LYS A 152 -1.51 5.58 -15.30
N SER A 153 -2.51 5.75 -14.44
CA SER A 153 -2.45 5.29 -13.04
C SER A 153 -2.38 3.76 -12.96
N ILE A 154 -3.24 3.06 -13.67
CA ILE A 154 -3.27 1.60 -13.73
C ILE A 154 -1.95 1.05 -14.27
N ILE A 155 -1.49 1.51 -15.43
CA ILE A 155 -0.25 1.03 -16.06
C ILE A 155 0.94 1.18 -15.11
N ARG A 156 1.09 2.36 -14.50
CA ARG A 156 2.18 2.62 -13.54
C ARG A 156 2.15 1.67 -12.34
N ASN A 157 0.98 1.48 -11.72
CA ASN A 157 0.84 0.62 -10.55
C ASN A 157 1.09 -0.85 -10.91
N VAL A 158 0.56 -1.33 -12.04
CA VAL A 158 0.73 -2.70 -12.50
C VAL A 158 2.19 -2.99 -12.87
N ILE A 159 2.87 -2.08 -13.60
CA ILE A 159 4.28 -2.28 -13.96
C ILE A 159 5.16 -2.38 -12.72
N ILE A 160 5.01 -1.45 -11.77
CA ILE A 160 5.80 -1.47 -10.52
C ILE A 160 5.58 -2.77 -9.75
N SER A 161 4.34 -3.22 -9.66
CA SER A 161 4.01 -4.45 -8.95
C SER A 161 4.57 -5.70 -9.64
N LEU A 162 4.44 -5.80 -10.95
CA LEU A 162 5.02 -6.93 -11.70
C LEU A 162 6.53 -6.98 -11.57
N LEU A 163 7.20 -5.82 -11.61
CA LEU A 163 8.65 -5.74 -11.36
C LEU A 163 8.99 -6.18 -9.93
N THR A 164 8.27 -5.70 -8.93
CA THR A 164 8.50 -6.08 -7.53
C THR A 164 8.32 -7.57 -7.33
N MET A 165 7.22 -8.15 -7.79
CA MET A 165 6.96 -9.59 -7.68
C MET A 165 8.00 -10.41 -8.45
N GLY A 166 8.33 -10.00 -9.67
CA GLY A 166 9.31 -10.71 -10.52
C GLY A 166 10.71 -10.71 -9.92
N ILE A 167 11.18 -9.55 -9.46
CA ILE A 167 12.50 -9.42 -8.81
C ILE A 167 12.54 -10.22 -7.50
N SER A 168 11.51 -10.10 -6.65
CA SER A 168 11.44 -10.83 -5.39
C SER A 168 11.42 -12.35 -5.63
N TYR A 169 10.63 -12.83 -6.59
CA TYR A 169 10.59 -14.24 -6.96
C TYR A 169 11.94 -14.74 -7.47
N ALA A 170 12.59 -13.99 -8.34
CA ALA A 170 13.92 -14.34 -8.86
C ALA A 170 14.96 -14.40 -7.74
N ILE A 171 14.96 -13.43 -6.82
CA ILE A 171 15.85 -13.47 -5.64
C ILE A 171 15.54 -14.68 -4.77
N GLY A 172 14.27 -14.97 -4.51
CA GLY A 172 13.86 -16.15 -3.75
C GLY A 172 14.37 -17.45 -4.39
N THR A 173 14.19 -17.59 -5.70
CA THR A 173 14.68 -18.78 -6.45
C THR A 173 16.20 -18.91 -6.36
N LEU A 174 16.95 -17.83 -6.55
CA LEU A 174 18.40 -17.83 -6.46
C LEU A 174 18.90 -18.22 -5.07
N LEU A 175 18.30 -17.67 -4.02
CA LEU A 175 18.68 -17.96 -2.63
C LEU A 175 18.22 -19.36 -2.20
N GLY A 176 17.04 -19.80 -2.61
CA GLY A 176 16.52 -21.14 -2.31
C GLY A 176 17.40 -22.25 -2.84
N VAL A 177 17.98 -22.09 -4.03
CA VAL A 177 18.92 -23.07 -4.62
C VAL A 177 20.28 -23.09 -3.89
N THR A 178 20.68 -22.01 -3.24
CA THR A 178 21.99 -21.89 -2.59
C THR A 178 22.00 -22.28 -1.11
N VAL A 179 20.84 -22.35 -0.48
CA VAL A 179 20.68 -22.60 0.97
C VAL A 179 20.15 -24.01 1.28
N LEU A 180 19.60 -24.71 0.27
CA LEU A 180 19.18 -26.11 0.36
C LEU A 180 20.22 -27.03 -0.28
#